data_6a95cd55183d23ac6b085a0ce24ea332
#
_entry.id   6a95cd55183d23ac6b085a0ce24ea332
#
_cell.length_a   1.000
_cell.length_b   1.000
_cell.length_c   1.000
_cell.angle_alpha   90.00
_cell.angle_beta   90.00
_cell.angle_gamma   90.00
#
_symmetry.space_group_name_H-M   'P 1'
#
loop_
_entity.id
_entity.type
_entity.pdbx_description
1 polymer ?
#
loop_
_entity_poly.entity_id
_entity_poly.type
_entity_poly.pdbx_seq_one_letter_code
_entity_poly.pdbx_strand_id
1 'polypeptide(L)'
;EKYRRDLTAFYMWLPTEKQVDKGQVLAYKAEKMQQYATASLNSILCALRSFFKYMEWYECNVKLLKVQKRIFSAKELELTREEYNRLVTTAEIRGNDRLPLLLQIMASTGIRVSEIQYVTVEAAKRGKAEISLKGKVRVIWLPKKLCRKLMKYAKKERIASGPIMRTRHGRALNRKEIWVQMKSLCHDARVEQKKVFPHNLRHLFARIYYAAQRDIVKLADLLGHSNVETTRIYLRSTGEEHLHSIERLGLIC
;
A
#
# COMPACT_ATOMS: atom_id res chain seq x y z
N GLU A 1 -6.16 -13.06 -12.65
CA GLU A 1 -5.82 -14.21 -11.78
C GLU A 1 -6.73 -14.28 -10.54
N LYS A 2 -6.90 -13.19 -9.76
CA LYS A 2 -7.77 -13.17 -8.58
C LYS A 2 -9.25 -13.47 -8.92
N TYR A 3 -9.83 -12.76 -9.89
CA TYR A 3 -11.21 -12.97 -10.30
C TYR A 3 -11.45 -14.41 -10.77
N ARG A 4 -10.52 -14.98 -11.55
CA ARG A 4 -10.61 -16.38 -11.96
C ARG A 4 -10.69 -17.32 -10.76
N ARG A 5 -9.83 -17.15 -9.77
CA ARG A 5 -9.84 -17.95 -8.53
C ARG A 5 -11.16 -17.82 -7.78
N ASP A 6 -11.65 -16.59 -7.62
CA ASP A 6 -12.88 -16.30 -6.85
C ASP A 6 -14.12 -16.87 -7.59
N LEU A 7 -14.16 -16.80 -8.93
CA LEU A 7 -15.17 -17.43 -9.78
C LEU A 7 -15.11 -18.96 -9.74
N THR A 8 -13.91 -19.53 -9.83
CA THR A 8 -13.72 -20.99 -9.73
C THR A 8 -14.21 -21.51 -8.36
N ALA A 9 -13.91 -20.79 -7.27
CA ALA A 9 -14.38 -21.16 -5.94
C ALA A 9 -15.92 -21.14 -5.84
N PHE A 10 -16.58 -20.15 -6.43
CA PHE A 10 -18.03 -20.09 -6.52
C PHE A 10 -18.61 -21.24 -7.37
N TYR A 11 -18.04 -21.49 -8.55
CA TYR A 11 -18.47 -22.57 -9.43
C TYR A 11 -18.36 -23.95 -8.74
N MET A 12 -17.27 -24.22 -8.04
CA MET A 12 -17.08 -25.45 -7.28
C MET A 12 -18.05 -25.61 -6.11
N TRP A 13 -18.48 -24.50 -5.50
CA TRP A 13 -19.47 -24.47 -4.43
C TRP A 13 -20.90 -24.76 -4.90
N LEU A 14 -21.25 -24.42 -6.15
CA LEU A 14 -22.58 -24.67 -6.71
C LEU A 14 -22.93 -26.17 -6.70
N PRO A 15 -24.23 -26.53 -6.52
CA PRO A 15 -24.72 -27.91 -6.66
C PRO A 15 -24.33 -28.53 -8.02
N THR A 16 -24.56 -29.84 -8.16
CA THR A 16 -24.18 -30.61 -9.35
C THR A 16 -24.72 -30.03 -10.65
N GLU A 17 -25.95 -29.53 -10.63
CA GLU A 17 -26.62 -28.92 -11.80
C GLU A 17 -26.00 -27.60 -12.27
N LYS A 18 -25.12 -27.00 -11.45
CA LYS A 18 -24.42 -25.74 -11.79
C LYS A 18 -25.33 -24.60 -12.25
N GLN A 19 -26.60 -24.61 -11.82
CA GLN A 19 -27.50 -23.49 -12.08
C GLN A 19 -27.11 -22.29 -11.22
N VAL A 20 -27.25 -21.10 -11.78
CA VAL A 20 -26.92 -19.85 -11.07
C VAL A 20 -28.17 -18.98 -11.06
N ASP A 21 -28.69 -18.78 -9.85
CA ASP A 21 -29.76 -17.83 -9.59
C ASP A 21 -29.38 -16.91 -8.40
N LYS A 22 -30.22 -15.95 -8.12
CA LYS A 22 -30.02 -15.01 -7.02
C LYS A 22 -30.01 -15.70 -5.65
N GLY A 23 -30.80 -16.78 -5.47
CA GLY A 23 -30.86 -17.56 -4.24
C GLY A 23 -29.54 -18.23 -3.95
N GLN A 24 -28.94 -18.88 -4.96
CA GLN A 24 -27.62 -19.49 -4.88
C GLN A 24 -26.53 -18.46 -4.49
N VAL A 25 -26.55 -17.28 -5.10
CA VAL A 25 -25.58 -16.21 -4.79
C VAL A 25 -25.79 -15.68 -3.37
N LEU A 26 -27.01 -15.58 -2.88
CA LEU A 26 -27.31 -15.20 -1.49
C LEU A 26 -26.88 -16.27 -0.50
N ALA A 27 -27.10 -17.55 -0.79
CA ALA A 27 -26.66 -18.68 0.04
C ALA A 27 -25.11 -18.71 0.12
N TYR A 28 -24.42 -18.57 -1.01
CA TYR A 28 -22.96 -18.48 -1.03
C TYR A 28 -22.45 -17.29 -0.20
N LYS A 29 -23.07 -16.12 -0.37
CA LYS A 29 -22.74 -14.94 0.44
C LYS A 29 -22.91 -15.19 1.92
N ALA A 30 -24.03 -15.81 2.34
CA ALA A 30 -24.32 -16.10 3.76
C ALA A 30 -23.27 -17.04 4.37
N GLU A 31 -22.90 -18.11 3.66
CA GLU A 31 -21.85 -19.03 4.10
C GLU A 31 -20.50 -18.32 4.22
N LYS A 32 -20.11 -17.55 3.20
CA LYS A 32 -18.82 -16.87 3.18
C LYS A 32 -18.72 -15.71 4.18
N MET A 33 -19.85 -15.18 4.67
CA MET A 33 -19.84 -14.21 5.78
C MET A 33 -19.28 -14.79 7.08
N GLN A 34 -19.40 -16.08 7.30
CA GLN A 34 -18.84 -16.73 8.48
C GLN A 34 -17.32 -16.98 8.37
N GLN A 35 -16.81 -17.07 7.15
CA GLN A 35 -15.41 -17.44 6.86
C GLN A 35 -14.50 -16.25 6.57
N TYR A 36 -15.03 -15.15 6.05
CA TYR A 36 -14.26 -14.02 5.55
C TYR A 36 -14.61 -12.70 6.20
N ALA A 37 -13.61 -11.87 6.41
CA ALA A 37 -13.83 -10.48 6.77
C ALA A 37 -14.64 -9.74 5.66
N THR A 38 -15.49 -8.81 6.07
CA THR A 38 -16.43 -8.06 5.19
C THR A 38 -15.76 -7.49 3.92
N ALA A 39 -14.55 -6.93 4.04
CA ALA A 39 -13.83 -6.39 2.89
C ALA A 39 -13.37 -7.48 1.90
N SER A 40 -12.97 -8.65 2.41
CA SER A 40 -12.57 -9.80 1.58
C SER A 40 -13.77 -10.38 0.85
N LEU A 41 -14.89 -10.54 1.55
CA LEU A 41 -16.15 -11.02 0.96
C LEU A 41 -16.64 -10.05 -0.12
N ASN A 42 -16.67 -8.75 0.15
CA ASN A 42 -17.04 -7.76 -0.86
C ASN A 42 -16.16 -7.83 -2.11
N SER A 43 -14.88 -8.16 -1.95
CA SER A 43 -13.98 -8.35 -3.09
C SER A 43 -14.33 -9.59 -3.93
N ILE A 44 -14.79 -10.67 -3.29
CA ILE A 44 -15.31 -11.87 -3.96
C ILE A 44 -16.62 -11.52 -4.70
N LEU A 45 -17.56 -10.86 -4.01
CA LEU A 45 -18.83 -10.43 -4.59
C LEU A 45 -18.64 -9.46 -5.78
N CYS A 46 -17.61 -8.61 -5.75
CA CYS A 46 -17.25 -7.77 -6.91
C CYS A 46 -16.78 -8.59 -8.11
N ALA A 47 -16.05 -9.70 -7.89
CA ALA A 47 -15.66 -10.60 -8.97
C ALA A 47 -16.89 -11.29 -9.59
N LEU A 48 -17.80 -11.82 -8.77
CA LEU A 48 -19.07 -12.39 -9.23
C LEU A 48 -19.91 -11.37 -9.99
N ARG A 49 -20.06 -10.16 -9.45
CA ARG A 49 -20.82 -9.09 -10.08
C ARG A 49 -20.25 -8.68 -11.44
N SER A 50 -18.92 -8.65 -11.59
CA SER A 50 -18.28 -8.39 -12.88
C SER A 50 -18.55 -9.49 -13.89
N PHE A 51 -18.58 -10.75 -13.45
CA PHE A 51 -18.92 -11.89 -14.27
C PHE A 51 -20.41 -11.86 -14.68
N PHE A 52 -21.32 -11.66 -13.74
CA PHE A 52 -22.75 -11.57 -14.05
C PHE A 52 -23.07 -10.41 -15.00
N LYS A 53 -22.36 -9.28 -14.87
CA LYS A 53 -22.48 -8.19 -15.83
C LYS A 53 -22.02 -8.59 -17.23
N TYR A 54 -20.94 -9.36 -17.34
CA TYR A 54 -20.43 -9.86 -18.62
C TYR A 54 -21.40 -10.85 -19.27
N MET A 55 -22.03 -11.71 -18.45
CA MET A 55 -23.04 -12.70 -18.91
C MET A 55 -24.44 -12.12 -19.03
N GLU A 56 -24.63 -10.82 -18.76
CA GLU A 56 -25.94 -10.14 -18.74
C GLU A 56 -26.95 -10.72 -17.72
N TRP A 57 -26.44 -11.44 -16.69
CA TRP A 57 -27.25 -12.02 -15.60
C TRP A 57 -27.45 -11.01 -14.47
N TYR A 58 -28.13 -9.90 -14.76
CA TYR A 58 -28.27 -8.78 -13.82
C TYR A 58 -29.08 -9.13 -12.58
N GLU A 59 -30.03 -10.04 -12.71
CA GLU A 59 -30.91 -10.56 -11.63
C GLU A 59 -30.13 -11.31 -10.56
N CYS A 60 -28.97 -11.94 -10.90
CA CYS A 60 -28.10 -12.63 -9.97
C CYS A 60 -27.28 -11.67 -9.08
N ASN A 61 -27.31 -10.37 -9.34
CA ASN A 61 -26.56 -9.40 -8.56
C ASN A 61 -27.11 -9.25 -7.14
N VAL A 62 -26.19 -9.30 -6.17
CA VAL A 62 -26.48 -9.09 -4.74
C VAL A 62 -25.84 -7.81 -4.23
N LYS A 63 -26.46 -7.18 -3.22
CA LYS A 63 -25.90 -5.99 -2.57
C LYS A 63 -24.61 -6.36 -1.81
N LEU A 64 -23.59 -5.51 -1.96
CA LEU A 64 -22.38 -5.59 -1.15
C LEU A 64 -22.70 -5.30 0.32
N LEU A 65 -21.89 -5.87 1.21
CA LEU A 65 -22.00 -5.58 2.64
C LEU A 65 -21.55 -4.14 2.92
N LYS A 66 -22.26 -3.44 3.78
CA LYS A 66 -21.83 -2.15 4.27
C LYS A 66 -20.57 -2.33 5.11
N VAL A 67 -19.47 -1.74 4.71
CA VAL A 67 -18.24 -1.70 5.51
C VAL A 67 -18.30 -0.44 6.35
N GLN A 68 -18.43 -0.60 7.66
CA GLN A 68 -18.29 0.53 8.55
C GLN A 68 -16.84 1.03 8.49
N LYS A 69 -16.65 2.24 7.98
CA LYS A 69 -15.33 2.86 7.98
C LYS A 69 -14.92 3.10 9.44
N ARG A 70 -13.89 2.41 9.89
CA ARG A 70 -13.30 2.73 11.20
C ARG A 70 -12.83 4.19 11.16
N ILE A 71 -13.36 5.00 12.04
CA ILE A 71 -13.01 6.44 12.14
C ILE A 71 -11.59 6.57 12.74
N PHE A 72 -11.24 5.69 13.66
CA PHE A 72 -9.95 5.70 14.35
C PHE A 72 -8.99 4.64 13.81
N SER A 73 -7.71 4.97 13.77
CA SER A 73 -6.64 3.98 13.50
C SER A 73 -6.23 3.29 14.80
N ALA A 74 -5.82 2.02 14.70
CA ALA A 74 -5.13 1.37 15.80
C ALA A 74 -3.65 1.85 15.79
N LYS A 75 -3.28 2.72 16.71
CA LYS A 75 -1.87 3.20 16.88
C LYS A 75 -0.86 2.06 16.91
N GLU A 76 -1.26 0.93 17.45
CA GLU A 76 -0.43 -0.28 17.56
C GLU A 76 0.08 -0.85 16.23
N LEU A 77 -0.60 -0.55 15.13
CA LEU A 77 -0.20 -1.02 13.80
C LEU A 77 0.60 0.00 13.00
N GLU A 78 0.75 1.21 13.53
CA GLU A 78 1.44 2.29 12.85
C GLU A 78 2.96 2.21 13.11
N LEU A 79 3.74 2.41 12.04
CA LEU A 79 5.19 2.53 12.14
C LEU A 79 5.54 3.95 12.57
N THR A 80 6.30 4.11 13.66
CA THR A 80 6.76 5.44 14.10
C THR A 80 8.03 5.86 13.35
N ARG A 81 8.40 7.14 13.49
CA ARG A 81 9.64 7.66 12.90
C ARG A 81 10.89 7.04 13.55
N GLU A 82 10.83 6.81 14.85
CA GLU A 82 11.90 6.18 15.63
C GLU A 82 12.08 4.72 15.22
N GLU A 83 10.99 3.96 15.08
CA GLU A 83 10.99 2.58 14.58
C GLU A 83 11.57 2.51 13.16
N TYR A 84 11.16 3.42 12.27
CA TYR A 84 11.71 3.53 10.92
C TYR A 84 13.23 3.81 10.96
N ASN A 85 13.69 4.74 11.79
CA ASN A 85 15.11 5.04 11.92
C ASN A 85 15.91 3.82 12.39
N ARG A 86 15.39 3.06 13.37
CA ARG A 86 16.02 1.81 13.81
C ARG A 86 16.13 0.78 12.68
N LEU A 87 15.08 0.63 11.86
CA LEU A 87 15.12 -0.27 10.69
C LEU A 87 16.21 0.15 9.69
N VAL A 88 16.36 1.45 9.41
CA VAL A 88 17.38 1.96 8.48
C VAL A 88 18.77 1.71 9.06
N THR A 89 19.02 2.08 10.33
CA THR A 89 20.30 1.88 11.00
C THR A 89 20.66 0.40 11.07
N THR A 90 19.73 -0.47 11.42
CA THR A 90 19.95 -1.93 11.44
C THR A 90 20.37 -2.45 10.07
N ALA A 91 19.73 -1.97 9.00
CA ALA A 91 20.08 -2.36 7.63
C ALA A 91 21.50 -1.86 7.24
N GLU A 92 21.89 -0.66 7.69
CA GLU A 92 23.23 -0.11 7.48
C GLU A 92 24.30 -0.93 8.24
N ILE A 93 24.05 -1.27 9.51
CA ILE A 93 24.96 -2.10 10.34
C ILE A 93 25.18 -3.49 9.73
N ARG A 94 24.14 -4.08 9.10
CA ARG A 94 24.27 -5.36 8.39
C ARG A 94 25.08 -5.29 7.08
N GLY A 95 25.61 -4.13 6.72
CA GLY A 95 26.39 -3.93 5.52
C GLY A 95 25.59 -4.08 4.21
N ASN A 96 24.26 -3.97 4.28
CA ASN A 96 23.41 -4.06 3.11
C ASN A 96 23.11 -2.66 2.55
N ASP A 97 23.92 -2.19 1.62
CA ASP A 97 23.75 -0.83 1.04
C ASP A 97 22.41 -0.62 0.33
N ARG A 98 21.80 -1.68 -0.19
CA ARG A 98 20.53 -1.61 -0.95
C ARG A 98 19.32 -1.43 -0.06
N LEU A 99 19.24 -2.19 1.05
CA LEU A 99 18.06 -2.23 1.89
C LEU A 99 17.76 -0.90 2.60
N PRO A 100 18.75 -0.17 3.17
CA PRO A 100 18.52 1.16 3.71
C PRO A 100 18.01 2.15 2.65
N LEU A 101 18.54 2.08 1.41
CA LEU A 101 18.07 2.92 0.32
C LEU A 101 16.64 2.59 -0.08
N LEU A 102 16.29 1.32 -0.14
CA LEU A 102 14.92 0.87 -0.43
C LEU A 102 13.92 1.42 0.60
N LEU A 103 14.25 1.34 1.90
CA LEU A 103 13.43 1.92 2.97
C LEU A 103 13.30 3.44 2.81
N GLN A 104 14.42 4.13 2.52
CA GLN A 104 14.45 5.57 2.33
C GLN A 104 13.65 6.02 1.09
N ILE A 105 13.70 5.28 -0.03
CA ILE A 105 12.85 5.54 -1.21
C ILE A 105 11.39 5.55 -0.79
N MET A 106 10.92 4.48 -0.16
CA MET A 106 9.50 4.33 0.20
C MET A 106 9.04 5.39 1.22
N ALA A 107 9.85 5.65 2.25
CA ALA A 107 9.48 6.58 3.32
C ALA A 107 9.62 8.06 2.93
N SER A 108 10.46 8.42 1.95
CA SER A 108 10.66 9.81 1.54
C SER A 108 9.83 10.26 0.33
N THR A 109 9.22 9.32 -0.38
CA THR A 109 8.45 9.60 -1.60
C THR A 109 7.00 9.11 -1.54
N GLY A 110 6.68 8.25 -0.59
CA GLY A 110 5.38 7.58 -0.52
C GLY A 110 5.06 6.69 -1.73
N ILE A 111 6.06 6.24 -2.47
CA ILE A 111 5.93 5.39 -3.68
C ILE A 111 5.24 4.06 -3.35
N ARG A 112 4.46 3.53 -4.28
CA ARG A 112 3.94 2.16 -4.15
C ARG A 112 5.04 1.14 -4.42
N VAL A 113 5.00 0.00 -3.75
CA VAL A 113 6.02 -1.05 -3.92
C VAL A 113 6.17 -1.52 -5.37
N SER A 114 5.09 -1.57 -6.15
CA SER A 114 5.10 -1.91 -7.57
C SER A 114 5.75 -0.83 -8.45
N GLU A 115 5.86 0.39 -7.93
CA GLU A 115 6.41 1.53 -8.66
C GLU A 115 7.93 1.72 -8.43
N ILE A 116 8.54 0.96 -7.50
CA ILE A 116 9.97 1.06 -7.17
C ILE A 116 10.86 0.81 -8.39
N GLN A 117 10.43 -0.03 -9.33
CA GLN A 117 11.15 -0.27 -10.58
C GLN A 117 11.38 0.98 -11.45
N TYR A 118 10.54 2.01 -11.27
CA TYR A 118 10.70 3.29 -11.99
C TYR A 118 11.70 4.24 -11.33
N VAL A 119 12.26 3.87 -10.18
CA VAL A 119 13.40 4.57 -9.58
C VAL A 119 14.67 4.12 -10.30
N THR A 120 14.90 4.70 -11.45
CA THR A 120 16.02 4.39 -12.36
C THR A 120 17.17 5.37 -12.17
N VAL A 121 18.32 5.06 -12.77
CA VAL A 121 19.48 5.96 -12.82
C VAL A 121 19.09 7.30 -13.46
N GLU A 122 18.31 7.25 -14.54
CA GLU A 122 17.83 8.43 -15.27
C GLU A 122 16.86 9.26 -14.41
N ALA A 123 15.98 8.60 -13.68
CA ALA A 123 15.07 9.25 -12.73
C ALA A 123 15.84 9.94 -11.60
N ALA A 124 16.87 9.29 -11.05
CA ALA A 124 17.70 9.86 -10.00
C ALA A 124 18.50 11.07 -10.50
N LYS A 125 18.97 11.06 -11.75
CA LYS A 125 19.64 12.22 -12.39
C LYS A 125 18.68 13.41 -12.58
N ARG A 126 17.43 13.14 -13.00
CA ARG A 126 16.39 14.17 -13.23
C ARG A 126 15.70 14.65 -11.94
N GLY A 127 15.86 13.94 -10.82
CA GLY A 127 15.17 14.24 -9.57
C GLY A 127 13.69 13.86 -9.55
N LYS A 128 13.21 13.14 -10.56
CA LYS A 128 11.82 12.69 -10.67
C LYS A 128 11.70 11.37 -11.42
N ALA A 129 10.77 10.52 -10.98
CA ALA A 129 10.38 9.31 -11.69
C ALA A 129 8.98 9.49 -12.31
N GLU A 130 8.85 9.21 -13.59
CA GLU A 130 7.58 9.26 -14.31
C GLU A 130 7.02 7.86 -14.48
N ILE A 131 5.78 7.65 -14.03
CA ILE A 131 5.10 6.38 -14.06
C ILE A 131 3.89 6.50 -14.96
N SER A 132 3.91 5.78 -16.06
CA SER A 132 2.75 5.65 -16.95
C SER A 132 2.11 4.28 -16.73
N LEU A 133 0.92 4.25 -16.14
CA LEU A 133 0.16 3.02 -15.88
C LEU A 133 -1.29 3.22 -16.28
N LYS A 134 -1.80 2.38 -17.17
CA LYS A 134 -3.21 2.37 -17.60
C LYS A 134 -3.70 3.76 -18.08
N GLY A 135 -2.90 4.47 -18.87
CA GLY A 135 -3.24 5.78 -19.42
C GLY A 135 -3.14 6.96 -18.42
N LYS A 136 -2.71 6.71 -17.19
CA LYS A 136 -2.47 7.77 -16.20
C LYS A 136 -0.98 7.97 -16.01
N VAL A 137 -0.53 9.22 -16.14
CA VAL A 137 0.85 9.62 -15.85
C VAL A 137 0.90 10.16 -14.42
N ARG A 138 1.87 9.67 -13.66
CA ARG A 138 2.16 10.15 -12.31
C ARG A 138 3.63 10.47 -12.20
N VAL A 139 3.95 11.61 -11.61
CA VAL A 139 5.32 12.02 -11.29
C VAL A 139 5.58 11.78 -9.79
N ILE A 140 6.71 11.15 -9.50
CA ILE A 140 7.22 10.98 -8.14
C ILE A 140 8.49 11.83 -8.02
N TRP A 141 8.45 12.81 -7.15
CA TRP A 141 9.60 13.66 -6.86
C TRP A 141 10.58 12.94 -5.94
N LEU A 142 11.85 12.94 -6.33
CA LEU A 142 12.96 12.35 -5.59
C LEU A 142 13.75 13.45 -4.89
N PRO A 143 13.80 13.47 -3.53
CA PRO A 143 14.59 14.48 -2.82
C PRO A 143 16.06 14.46 -3.21
N LYS A 144 16.69 15.64 -3.34
CA LYS A 144 18.11 15.78 -3.77
C LYS A 144 19.08 14.90 -2.96
N LYS A 145 18.86 14.78 -1.64
CA LYS A 145 19.68 13.92 -0.77
C LYS A 145 19.51 12.43 -1.12
N LEU A 146 18.30 12.00 -1.45
CA LEU A 146 18.03 10.64 -1.90
C LEU A 146 18.70 10.39 -3.26
N CYS A 147 18.55 11.30 -4.23
CA CYS A 147 19.20 11.17 -5.54
C CYS A 147 20.71 10.98 -5.42
N ARG A 148 21.39 11.77 -4.57
CA ARG A 148 22.84 11.61 -4.32
C ARG A 148 23.19 10.23 -3.78
N LYS A 149 22.42 9.70 -2.81
CA LYS A 149 22.62 8.34 -2.27
C LYS A 149 22.40 7.28 -3.35
N LEU A 150 21.34 7.41 -4.15
CA LEU A 150 21.01 6.49 -5.24
C LEU A 150 22.11 6.46 -6.30
N MET A 151 22.63 7.61 -6.70
CA MET A 151 23.72 7.70 -7.69
C MET A 151 25.03 7.12 -7.15
N LYS A 152 25.36 7.35 -5.86
CA LYS A 152 26.52 6.72 -5.20
C LYS A 152 26.39 5.21 -5.22
N TYR A 153 25.21 4.67 -4.88
CA TYR A 153 24.93 3.23 -4.91
C TYR A 153 25.01 2.69 -6.34
N ALA A 154 24.37 3.34 -7.31
CA ALA A 154 24.41 2.93 -8.70
C ALA A 154 25.85 2.85 -9.24
N LYS A 155 26.71 3.84 -8.91
CA LYS A 155 28.14 3.81 -9.26
C LYS A 155 28.87 2.63 -8.63
N LYS A 156 28.65 2.37 -7.33
CA LYS A 156 29.24 1.23 -6.58
C LYS A 156 28.86 -0.10 -7.24
N GLU A 157 27.58 -0.27 -7.56
CA GLU A 157 27.03 -1.51 -8.14
C GLU A 157 27.16 -1.58 -9.68
N ARG A 158 27.88 -0.63 -10.31
CA ARG A 158 28.09 -0.55 -11.76
C ARG A 158 26.77 -0.57 -12.56
N ILE A 159 25.76 0.16 -12.05
CA ILE A 159 24.45 0.31 -12.72
C ILE A 159 24.51 1.54 -13.61
N ALA A 160 24.71 1.36 -14.92
CA ALA A 160 24.81 2.46 -15.87
C ALA A 160 23.44 3.07 -16.22
N SER A 161 22.38 2.25 -16.28
CA SER A 161 21.03 2.65 -16.69
C SER A 161 19.94 1.72 -16.09
N GLY A 162 18.67 2.16 -16.16
CA GLY A 162 17.51 1.40 -15.72
C GLY A 162 17.33 1.33 -14.20
N PRO A 163 16.54 0.35 -13.70
CA PRO A 163 16.17 0.28 -12.29
C PRO A 163 17.36 0.14 -11.35
N ILE A 164 17.43 1.00 -10.33
CA ILE A 164 18.49 0.95 -9.30
C ILE A 164 18.24 -0.18 -8.31
N MET A 165 16.98 -0.40 -7.92
CA MET A 165 16.59 -1.47 -6.99
C MET A 165 16.39 -2.78 -7.77
N ARG A 166 17.47 -3.54 -7.98
CA ARG A 166 17.50 -4.77 -8.76
C ARG A 166 18.11 -5.95 -8.03
N THR A 167 17.81 -7.16 -8.48
CA THR A 167 18.45 -8.40 -8.04
C THR A 167 19.91 -8.48 -8.56
N ARG A 168 20.68 -9.44 -8.08
CA ARG A 168 22.03 -9.72 -8.61
C ARG A 168 22.02 -10.04 -10.11
N HIS A 169 20.91 -10.57 -10.64
CA HIS A 169 20.73 -10.89 -12.06
C HIS A 169 20.17 -9.71 -12.87
N GLY A 170 20.17 -8.49 -12.34
CA GLY A 170 19.73 -7.28 -13.04
C GLY A 170 18.20 -7.08 -13.11
N ARG A 171 17.38 -8.03 -12.67
CA ARG A 171 15.90 -7.92 -12.64
C ARG A 171 15.45 -6.98 -11.51
N ALA A 172 14.45 -6.14 -11.78
CA ALA A 172 13.83 -5.33 -10.74
C ALA A 172 13.30 -6.20 -9.58
N LEU A 173 13.43 -5.71 -8.35
CA LEU A 173 12.91 -6.40 -7.16
C LEU A 173 11.41 -6.56 -7.23
N ASN A 174 10.91 -7.74 -6.93
CA ASN A 174 9.48 -7.97 -6.83
C ASN A 174 8.96 -7.67 -5.39
N ARG A 175 7.63 -7.59 -5.27
CA ARG A 175 6.97 -7.27 -3.99
C ARG A 175 7.33 -8.26 -2.87
N LYS A 176 7.42 -9.56 -3.18
CA LYS A 176 7.73 -10.61 -2.19
C LYS A 176 9.17 -10.48 -1.67
N GLU A 177 10.12 -10.25 -2.57
CA GLU A 177 11.53 -10.03 -2.22
C GLU A 177 11.71 -8.81 -1.31
N ILE A 178 11.04 -7.70 -1.63
CA ILE A 178 11.05 -6.49 -0.80
C ILE A 178 10.46 -6.77 0.57
N TRP A 179 9.32 -7.44 0.63
CA TRP A 179 8.65 -7.78 1.87
C TRP A 179 9.53 -8.66 2.78
N VAL A 180 10.14 -9.72 2.23
CA VAL A 180 11.03 -10.63 2.97
C VAL A 180 12.24 -9.88 3.53
N GLN A 181 12.89 -9.05 2.72
CA GLN A 181 14.04 -8.25 3.16
C GLN A 181 13.67 -7.26 4.27
N MET A 182 12.51 -6.61 4.18
CA MET A 182 12.04 -5.72 5.25
C MET A 182 11.77 -6.47 6.55
N LYS A 183 11.11 -7.64 6.46
CA LYS A 183 10.81 -8.48 7.63
C LYS A 183 12.06 -9.01 8.34
N SER A 184 13.12 -9.29 7.60
CA SER A 184 14.38 -9.78 8.21
C SER A 184 15.03 -8.77 9.17
N LEU A 185 14.70 -7.48 9.07
CA LEU A 185 15.23 -6.45 9.96
C LEU A 185 14.52 -6.38 11.32
N CYS A 186 13.30 -6.90 11.41
CA CYS A 186 12.39 -6.61 12.53
C CYS A 186 12.97 -7.00 13.90
N HIS A 187 13.57 -8.18 13.98
CA HIS A 187 14.16 -8.70 15.23
C HIS A 187 15.26 -7.78 15.75
N ASP A 188 16.29 -7.50 14.95
CA ASP A 188 17.44 -6.71 15.36
C ASP A 188 17.10 -5.23 15.57
N ALA A 189 16.14 -4.71 14.78
CA ALA A 189 15.64 -3.35 14.94
C ALA A 189 14.68 -3.20 16.14
N ARG A 190 14.29 -4.28 16.80
CA ARG A 190 13.26 -4.31 17.85
C ARG A 190 11.97 -3.61 17.42
N VAL A 191 11.47 -3.98 16.24
CA VAL A 191 10.23 -3.47 15.67
C VAL A 191 9.29 -4.64 15.38
N GLU A 192 8.04 -4.50 15.78
CA GLU A 192 7.04 -5.54 15.56
C GLU A 192 6.86 -5.86 14.07
N GLN A 193 6.91 -7.14 13.73
CA GLN A 193 6.78 -7.58 12.35
C GLN A 193 5.48 -7.11 11.67
N LYS A 194 4.37 -7.03 12.43
CA LYS A 194 3.08 -6.58 11.89
C LYS A 194 3.09 -5.14 11.39
N LYS A 195 4.02 -4.30 11.88
CA LYS A 195 4.19 -2.89 11.46
C LYS A 195 5.07 -2.74 10.22
N VAL A 196 5.94 -3.72 9.90
CA VAL A 196 6.97 -3.57 8.88
C VAL A 196 6.53 -4.18 7.55
N PHE A 197 5.96 -3.36 6.68
CA PHE A 197 5.58 -3.69 5.31
C PHE A 197 5.53 -2.42 4.44
N PRO A 198 5.67 -2.54 3.11
CA PRO A 198 5.81 -1.38 2.22
C PRO A 198 4.73 -0.32 2.36
N HIS A 199 3.48 -0.75 2.53
CA HIS A 199 2.37 0.19 2.64
C HIS A 199 2.43 1.04 3.92
N ASN A 200 2.99 0.49 5.01
CA ASN A 200 3.14 1.22 6.26
C ASN A 200 4.23 2.31 6.18
N LEU A 201 5.27 2.13 5.36
CA LEU A 201 6.22 3.21 5.04
C LEU A 201 5.55 4.36 4.25
N ARG A 202 4.62 4.03 3.37
CA ARG A 202 3.81 5.04 2.67
C ARG A 202 2.85 5.76 3.64
N HIS A 203 2.27 5.06 4.63
CA HIS A 203 1.52 5.67 5.72
C HIS A 203 2.38 6.64 6.53
N LEU A 204 3.60 6.23 6.88
CA LEU A 204 4.55 7.07 7.60
C LEU A 204 4.85 8.36 6.82
N PHE A 205 5.14 8.26 5.51
CA PHE A 205 5.31 9.43 4.64
C PHE A 205 4.09 10.34 4.68
N ALA A 206 2.89 9.79 4.52
CA ALA A 206 1.65 10.55 4.47
C ALA A 206 1.40 11.33 5.77
N ARG A 207 1.61 10.68 6.93
CA ARG A 207 1.43 11.31 8.24
C ARG A 207 2.45 12.42 8.50
N ILE A 208 3.72 12.17 8.21
CA ILE A 208 4.79 13.17 8.39
C ILE A 208 4.57 14.36 7.47
N TYR A 209 4.22 14.11 6.21
CA TYR A 209 3.94 15.18 5.25
C TYR A 209 2.73 16.03 5.70
N TYR A 210 1.63 15.39 6.07
CA TYR A 210 0.43 16.10 6.51
C TYR A 210 0.66 16.85 7.82
N ALA A 211 1.40 16.29 8.76
CA ALA A 211 1.75 16.99 10.00
C ALA A 211 2.52 18.29 9.71
N ALA A 212 3.38 18.30 8.69
CA ALA A 212 4.19 19.47 8.31
C ALA A 212 3.43 20.48 7.45
N GLN A 213 2.57 20.03 6.51
CA GLN A 213 1.98 20.90 5.48
C GLN A 213 0.48 21.16 5.68
N ARG A 214 -0.23 20.29 6.41
CA ARG A 214 -1.69 20.35 6.66
C ARG A 214 -2.57 20.42 5.40
N ASP A 215 -2.01 20.05 4.24
CA ASP A 215 -2.68 20.08 2.94
C ASP A 215 -2.93 18.65 2.44
N ILE A 216 -4.19 18.21 2.57
CA ILE A 216 -4.61 16.86 2.17
C ILE A 216 -4.70 16.71 0.64
N VAL A 217 -4.99 17.82 -0.06
CA VAL A 217 -5.13 17.79 -1.53
C VAL A 217 -3.77 17.57 -2.16
N LYS A 218 -2.78 18.38 -1.78
CA LYS A 218 -1.39 18.17 -2.24
C LYS A 218 -0.85 16.80 -1.85
N LEU A 219 -1.20 16.30 -0.67
CA LEU A 219 -0.81 14.95 -0.27
C LEU A 219 -1.47 13.89 -1.18
N ALA A 220 -2.74 14.04 -1.53
CA ALA A 220 -3.43 13.14 -2.46
C ALA A 220 -2.76 13.12 -3.83
N ASP A 221 -2.38 14.29 -4.36
CA ASP A 221 -1.67 14.44 -5.63
C ASP A 221 -0.29 13.75 -5.58
N LEU A 222 0.50 14.02 -4.54
CA LEU A 222 1.81 13.36 -4.33
C LEU A 222 1.68 11.84 -4.25
N LEU A 223 0.65 11.35 -3.58
CA LEU A 223 0.37 9.91 -3.49
C LEU A 223 -0.25 9.35 -4.77
N GLY A 224 -0.74 10.18 -5.68
CA GLY A 224 -1.43 9.79 -6.91
C GLY A 224 -2.74 9.07 -6.60
N HIS A 225 -3.55 9.65 -5.74
CA HIS A 225 -4.91 9.23 -5.45
C HIS A 225 -5.90 10.04 -6.29
N SER A 226 -6.75 9.37 -7.03
CA SER A 226 -7.84 10.01 -7.79
C SER A 226 -8.99 10.50 -6.89
N ASN A 227 -9.01 10.09 -5.62
CA ASN A 227 -10.02 10.48 -4.64
C ASN A 227 -9.33 10.79 -3.30
N VAL A 228 -9.54 11.99 -2.79
CA VAL A 228 -9.01 12.48 -1.51
C VAL A 228 -9.44 11.59 -0.33
N GLU A 229 -10.62 10.98 -0.39
CA GLU A 229 -11.10 10.03 0.60
C GLU A 229 -10.12 8.85 0.81
N THR A 230 -9.40 8.44 -0.24
CA THR A 230 -8.36 7.42 -0.13
C THR A 230 -7.18 7.92 0.71
N THR A 231 -6.91 9.23 0.70
CA THR A 231 -5.84 9.84 1.47
C THR A 231 -6.24 10.01 2.95
N ARG A 232 -7.51 10.25 3.25
CA ARG A 232 -8.01 10.34 4.63
C ARG A 232 -7.74 9.09 5.46
N ILE A 233 -7.64 7.91 4.81
CA ILE A 233 -7.31 6.67 5.50
C ILE A 233 -5.95 6.73 6.20
N TYR A 234 -4.99 7.48 5.63
CA TYR A 234 -3.65 7.67 6.21
C TYR A 234 -3.59 8.70 7.33
N LEU A 235 -4.64 9.52 7.44
CA LEU A 235 -4.70 10.66 8.36
C LEU A 235 -5.72 10.46 9.49
N ARG A 236 -6.15 9.23 9.70
CA ARG A 236 -7.05 8.90 10.80
C ARG A 236 -6.35 9.20 12.12
N SER A 237 -6.90 10.12 12.87
CA SER A 237 -6.46 10.42 14.21
C SER A 237 -7.01 9.40 15.20
N THR A 238 -6.41 9.33 16.38
CA THR A 238 -6.94 8.54 17.50
C THR A 238 -8.04 9.32 18.20
N GLY A 239 -8.88 8.64 19.00
CA GLY A 239 -9.86 9.31 19.84
C GLY A 239 -9.23 10.34 20.78
N GLU A 240 -8.04 10.03 21.33
CA GLU A 240 -7.27 10.93 22.18
C GLU A 240 -6.82 12.21 21.45
N GLU A 241 -6.35 12.10 20.21
CA GLU A 241 -5.96 13.25 19.39
C GLU A 241 -7.16 14.15 19.06
N HIS A 242 -8.35 13.53 18.84
CA HIS A 242 -9.59 14.31 18.67
C HIS A 242 -9.98 15.02 19.95
N LEU A 243 -9.96 14.33 21.10
CA LEU A 243 -10.26 14.94 22.40
C LEU A 243 -9.34 16.13 22.67
N HIS A 244 -8.03 15.91 22.53
CA HIS A 244 -7.05 16.96 22.72
C HIS A 244 -7.24 18.16 21.76
N SER A 245 -7.65 17.89 20.52
CA SER A 245 -7.96 18.96 19.55
C SER A 245 -9.20 19.75 19.97
N ILE A 246 -10.23 19.09 20.53
CA ILE A 246 -11.44 19.74 21.05
C ILE A 246 -11.12 20.59 22.29
N GLU A 247 -10.33 20.03 23.21
CA GLU A 247 -9.90 20.75 24.43
C GLU A 247 -9.13 22.03 24.10
N ARG A 248 -8.29 22.02 23.07
CA ARG A 248 -7.54 23.19 22.61
C ARG A 248 -8.40 24.30 22.00
N LEU A 249 -9.68 24.05 21.70
CA LEU A 249 -10.58 25.11 21.21
C LEU A 249 -10.94 26.11 22.30
N GLY A 250 -10.81 25.74 23.60
CA GLY A 250 -11.05 26.67 24.72
C GLY A 250 -12.48 27.20 24.77
N LEU A 251 -13.48 26.45 24.29
CA LEU A 251 -14.88 26.86 24.21
C LEU A 251 -15.67 26.57 25.49
N ILE A 252 -15.03 26.01 26.53
CA ILE A 252 -15.63 25.77 27.84
C ILE A 252 -15.17 26.90 28.75
N CYS A 253 -16.14 27.67 29.26
CA CYS A 253 -15.92 28.76 30.24
C CYS A 253 -15.98 28.24 31.66
#